data_1b567e2af23f6ba4beb395c794a3953b
#
_entry.id   1b567e2af23f6ba4beb395c794a3953b
#
_cell.length_a   1.000
_cell.length_b   1.000
_cell.length_c   1.000
_cell.angle_alpha   90.00
_cell.angle_beta   90.00
_cell.angle_gamma   90.00
#
_symmetry.space_group_name_H-M   'P 1'
#
loop_
_entity.id
_entity.type
_entity.pdbx_description
1 polymer ?
#
loop_
_entity_poly.entity_id
_entity_poly.type
_entity_poly.pdbx_seq_one_letter_code
_entity_poly.pdbx_strand_id
1 'polypeptide(L)' 'MGLEIWREITTVYNGRAIKGSFKFLDGVVTVRTLHGSKAAQLRGQTPEQLARTLLRELARDGMA' A
#
# COMPACT_ATOMS: atom_id res chain seq x y z
N MET A 1 -16.44 -14.94 -10.25
CA MET A 1 -16.07 -13.56 -10.48
C MET A 1 -15.61 -12.95 -9.17
N GLY A 2 -14.36 -12.56 -9.10
CA GLY A 2 -13.81 -11.95 -7.90
C GLY A 2 -14.03 -10.45 -7.91
N LEU A 3 -14.49 -9.92 -6.78
CA LEU A 3 -14.56 -8.49 -6.60
C LEU A 3 -13.33 -8.07 -5.82
N GLU A 4 -12.44 -7.35 -6.47
CA GLU A 4 -11.31 -6.76 -5.77
C GLU A 4 -11.79 -5.52 -5.06
N ILE A 5 -11.64 -5.51 -3.73
CA ILE A 5 -12.00 -4.35 -2.93
C ILE A 5 -10.72 -3.59 -2.62
N TRP A 6 -10.55 -2.46 -3.27
CA TRP A 6 -9.45 -1.56 -2.98
C TRP A 6 -9.89 -0.54 -1.96
N ARG A 7 -9.04 -0.27 -0.99
CA ARG A 7 -9.29 0.73 0.04
C ARG A 7 -8.26 1.84 -0.08
N GLU A 8 -8.70 3.05 0.19
CA GLU A 8 -7.78 4.17 0.20
C GLU A 8 -6.88 4.13 1.42
N ILE A 9 -5.63 4.51 1.25
CA ILE A 9 -4.68 4.60 2.34
C ILE A 9 -3.85 5.87 2.16
N THR A 10 -3.54 6.50 3.29
CA THR A 10 -2.73 7.71 3.32
C THR A 10 -1.67 7.55 4.39
N THR A 11 -0.48 8.01 4.10
CA THR A 11 0.59 8.08 5.09
C THR A 11 1.41 9.33 4.84
N VAL A 12 2.40 9.57 5.70
CA VAL A 12 3.28 10.73 5.57
C VAL A 12 4.70 10.23 5.29
N TYR A 13 5.34 10.84 4.31
CA TYR A 13 6.72 10.57 3.98
C TYR A 13 7.43 11.90 3.72
N ASN A 14 8.49 12.17 4.48
CA ASN A 14 9.24 13.43 4.41
C ASN A 14 8.35 14.66 4.54
N GLY A 15 7.39 14.61 5.49
CA GLY A 15 6.50 15.73 5.74
C GLY A 15 5.40 15.90 4.72
N ARG A 16 5.26 14.99 3.76
CA ARG A 16 4.24 15.08 2.72
C ARG A 16 3.22 13.96 2.88
N ALA A 17 1.96 14.30 2.74
CA ALA A 17 0.90 13.30 2.71
C ALA A 17 0.92 12.60 1.35
N ILE A 18 0.98 11.28 1.37
CA ILE A 18 0.94 10.47 0.15
C ILE A 18 -0.25 9.53 0.22
N LYS A 19 -0.88 9.34 -0.93
CA LYS A 19 -2.09 8.54 -1.04
C LYS A 19 -1.89 7.37 -1.99
N GLY A 20 -2.59 6.29 -1.72
CA GLY A 20 -2.63 5.14 -2.59
C GLY A 20 -3.85 4.32 -2.28
N SER A 21 -3.92 3.16 -2.90
CA SER A 21 -4.95 2.17 -2.64
C SER A 21 -4.28 0.85 -2.28
N PHE A 22 -4.94 0.07 -1.44
CA PHE A 22 -4.42 -1.24 -1.10
C PHE A 22 -5.53 -2.26 -1.08
N LYS A 23 -5.15 -3.50 -1.29
CA LYS A 23 -6.04 -4.65 -1.11
C LYS A 23 -5.30 -5.74 -0.35
N PHE A 24 -6.05 -6.59 0.31
CA PHE A 24 -5.51 -7.74 1.03
C PHE A 24 -6.22 -8.98 0.51
N LEU A 25 -5.45 -9.93 -0.01
CA LEU A 25 -5.99 -11.15 -0.57
C LEU A 25 -4.97 -12.27 -0.37
N ASP A 26 -5.41 -13.40 0.16
CA ASP A 26 -4.57 -14.60 0.35
C ASP A 26 -3.28 -14.31 1.10
N GLY A 27 -3.35 -13.47 2.13
CA GLY A 27 -2.20 -13.14 2.95
C GLY A 27 -1.25 -12.16 2.32
N VAL A 28 -1.58 -11.59 1.15
CA VAL A 28 -0.73 -10.64 0.45
C VAL A 28 -1.40 -9.28 0.44
N VAL A 29 -0.66 -8.25 0.83
CA VAL A 29 -1.09 -6.86 0.74
C VAL A 29 -0.46 -6.25 -0.50
N THR A 30 -1.28 -5.67 -1.35
CA THR A 30 -0.83 -4.97 -2.55
C THR A 30 -1.21 -3.51 -2.43
N VAL A 31 -0.25 -2.64 -2.65
CA VAL A 31 -0.46 -1.18 -2.65
C VAL A 31 -0.17 -0.67 -4.04
N ARG A 32 -1.02 0.21 -4.52
CA ARG A 32 -0.77 0.87 -5.81
C ARG A 32 -1.02 2.37 -5.70
N THR A 33 -0.28 3.10 -6.52
CA THR A 33 -0.42 4.54 -6.69
C THR A 33 -0.60 4.82 -8.17
N LEU A 34 -0.66 6.09 -8.54
CA LEU A 34 -0.70 6.48 -9.96
C LEU A 34 0.58 6.09 -10.71
N HIS A 35 1.68 5.88 -10.00
CA HIS A 35 2.99 5.72 -10.63
C HIS A 35 3.60 4.34 -10.43
N GLY A 36 3.00 3.49 -9.61
CA GLY A 36 3.57 2.18 -9.37
C GLY A 36 2.77 1.36 -8.38
N SER A 37 3.27 0.17 -8.11
CA SER A 37 2.64 -0.73 -7.15
C SER A 37 3.70 -1.57 -6.46
N LYS A 38 3.31 -2.11 -5.31
CA LYS A 38 4.19 -2.96 -4.52
C LYS A 38 3.35 -3.92 -3.71
N ALA A 39 3.81 -5.14 -3.55
CA ALA A 39 3.10 -6.16 -2.79
C ALA A 39 4.05 -6.88 -1.86
N ALA A 40 3.53 -7.33 -0.73
CA ALA A 40 4.30 -8.12 0.23
C ALA A 40 3.37 -9.02 1.01
N GLN A 41 3.93 -10.12 1.50
CA GLN A 41 3.19 -11.04 2.34
C GLN A 41 3.06 -10.49 3.75
N LEU A 42 1.86 -10.58 4.31
CA LEU A 42 1.58 -10.10 5.66
C LEU A 42 2.25 -11.01 6.68
N ARG A 43 2.95 -10.42 7.63
CA ARG A 43 3.62 -11.16 8.71
C ARG A 43 3.54 -10.36 10.02
N GLY A 44 2.67 -10.82 10.92
CA GLY A 44 2.64 -10.32 12.28
C GLY A 44 2.16 -8.88 12.46
N GLN A 45 1.62 -8.26 11.43
CA GLN A 45 1.11 -6.90 11.49
C GLN A 45 -0.27 -6.83 10.83
N THR A 46 -0.96 -5.71 10.99
CA THR A 46 -2.24 -5.54 10.30
C THR A 46 -2.01 -5.22 8.83
N PRO A 47 -2.99 -5.53 7.97
CA PRO A 47 -2.88 -5.15 6.55
C PRO A 47 -2.64 -3.66 6.35
N GLU A 48 -3.28 -2.80 7.15
CA GLU A 48 -3.10 -1.36 7.04
C GLU A 48 -1.68 -0.94 7.39
N GLN A 49 -1.09 -1.54 8.41
CA GLN A 49 0.30 -1.22 8.79
C GLN A 49 1.26 -1.57 7.67
N LEU A 50 1.11 -2.77 7.09
CA LEU A 50 1.94 -3.17 5.98
C LEU A 50 1.69 -2.29 4.77
N ALA A 51 0.43 -1.94 4.50
CA ALA A 51 0.11 -1.08 3.38
C ALA A 51 0.79 0.29 3.50
N ARG A 52 0.80 0.88 4.69
CA ARG A 52 1.49 2.16 4.90
C ARG A 52 2.98 2.03 4.70
N THR A 53 3.57 0.93 5.14
CA THR A 53 4.99 0.67 4.93
C THR A 53 5.30 0.58 3.43
N LEU A 54 4.50 -0.16 2.68
CA LEU A 54 4.69 -0.29 1.25
C LEU A 54 4.47 1.04 0.53
N LEU A 55 3.51 1.83 0.98
CA LEU A 55 3.25 3.15 0.39
C LEU A 55 4.45 4.08 0.60
N ARG A 56 5.04 4.07 1.81
CA ARG A 56 6.25 4.85 2.06
C ARG A 56 7.42 4.38 1.21
N GLU A 57 7.55 3.08 0.98
CA GLU A 57 8.60 2.55 0.10
C GLU A 57 8.40 3.01 -1.34
N LEU A 58 7.16 3.03 -1.81
CA LEU A 58 6.85 3.57 -3.13
C LEU A 58 7.23 5.05 -3.22
N ALA A 59 6.93 5.82 -2.17
CA ALA A 59 7.30 7.24 -2.13
C ALA A 59 8.82 7.43 -2.16
N ARG A 60 9.54 6.60 -1.41
CA ARG A 60 11.00 6.63 -1.42
C ARG A 60 11.56 6.35 -2.81
N ASP A 61 10.89 5.49 -3.57
CA ASP A 61 11.32 5.11 -4.91
C ASP A 61 10.77 6.07 -5.98
N GLY A 62 10.11 7.14 -5.58
CA GLY A 62 9.56 8.12 -6.50
C GLY A 62 8.29 7.68 -7.21
N MET A 63 7.59 6.68 -6.67
CA MET A 63 6.39 6.11 -7.28
C MET A 63 5.11 6.41 -6.50
N ALA A 64 5.12 7.41 -5.67
CA ALA A 64 3.93 7.79 -4.91
C ALA A 64 3.76 9.29 -4.82
#